data_26c3db4da95bbeb076cc1c61fbda5394
#
_entry.id   26c3db4da95bbeb076cc1c61fbda5394
#
_cell.length_a   1.000
_cell.length_b   1.000
_cell.length_c   1.000
_cell.angle_alpha   90.00
_cell.angle_beta   90.00
_cell.angle_gamma   90.00
#
_symmetry.space_group_name_H-M   'P 1'
#
loop_
_entity.id
_entity.type
_entity.pdbx_description
1 polymer ?
#
loop_
_entity_poly.entity_id
_entity_poly.type
_entity_poly.pdbx_seq_one_letter_code
_entity_poly.pdbx_strand_id
1 'polypeptide(L)'
;MKRVLCLFLLILLLIVPVSAEESLEEIMADYMERNGLGTHNYSVSYYNTVTGESYAFNDKKFMVAASTFKLPLNMYYYEMERDGQIESDALIPEAGVRLDVAHKESLVNSNNEYSIGLLYHLGDFPTYKQCMRKYFTMPDDEIDYIYYADNYYCTHMMMDALRYLYENQGDFPEMLDYMKQAQPGQYFKAGVTEYEVANKYGWFEGAVNDVGIIYTEEPFLLAVYTQDAGDWVVADTARLLTDYNVRNLTPPEPEEEPEISEGKHLTLELVPVEEEEEPVEEPVPEEEPEPAPEVLPEEPESAFEWWMVAVALAVFVLGGGATVLIFNPKRLEKALKDEEEE
;
A
#
# COMPACT_ATOMS: atom_id res chain seq x y z
N MET A 1 35.06 -54.47 -19.84
CA MET A 1 35.26 -53.60 -18.65
C MET A 1 35.37 -52.11 -18.98
N LYS A 2 36.18 -51.65 -19.96
CA LYS A 2 36.32 -50.22 -20.27
C LYS A 2 35.01 -49.50 -20.72
N ARG A 3 34.12 -50.17 -21.46
CA ARG A 3 32.85 -49.60 -21.91
C ARG A 3 31.79 -49.46 -20.81
N VAL A 4 31.80 -50.34 -19.81
CA VAL A 4 30.90 -50.28 -18.65
C VAL A 4 31.34 -49.17 -17.69
N LEU A 5 32.66 -48.95 -17.56
CA LEU A 5 33.20 -47.84 -16.73
C LEU A 5 32.87 -46.47 -17.31
N CYS A 6 32.90 -46.31 -18.66
CA CYS A 6 32.49 -45.07 -19.30
C CYS A 6 30.99 -44.75 -19.15
N LEU A 7 30.12 -45.80 -19.15
CA LEU A 7 28.69 -45.61 -18.92
C LEU A 7 28.37 -45.17 -17.48
N PHE A 8 29.11 -45.72 -16.51
CA PHE A 8 28.97 -45.33 -15.10
C PHE A 8 29.49 -43.91 -14.83
N LEU A 9 30.58 -43.48 -15.50
CA LEU A 9 31.06 -42.09 -15.40
C LEU A 9 30.09 -41.09 -16.09
N LEU A 10 29.42 -41.51 -17.18
CA LEU A 10 28.46 -40.65 -17.86
C LEU A 10 27.16 -40.46 -17.05
N ILE A 11 26.74 -41.48 -16.28
CA ILE A 11 25.58 -41.38 -15.37
C ILE A 11 25.90 -40.53 -14.13
N LEU A 12 27.14 -40.58 -13.63
CA LEU A 12 27.56 -39.72 -12.51
C LEU A 12 27.63 -38.24 -12.86
N LEU A 13 27.84 -37.89 -14.14
CA LEU A 13 27.89 -36.52 -14.63
C LEU A 13 26.49 -35.90 -14.85
N LEU A 14 25.42 -36.70 -14.78
CA LEU A 14 24.05 -36.23 -14.94
C LEU A 14 23.32 -35.95 -13.61
N ILE A 15 23.97 -36.23 -12.46
CA ILE A 15 23.49 -35.75 -11.17
C ILE A 15 24.05 -34.34 -10.97
N VAL A 16 23.57 -33.40 -11.75
CA VAL A 16 23.59 -31.97 -11.34
C VAL A 16 22.76 -31.93 -10.08
N PRO A 17 23.33 -31.55 -8.93
CA PRO A 17 22.46 -31.27 -7.78
C PRO A 17 21.54 -30.14 -8.25
N VAL A 18 20.26 -30.44 -8.40
CA VAL A 18 19.23 -29.41 -8.41
C VAL A 18 19.39 -28.76 -7.06
N SER A 19 20.02 -27.58 -7.02
CA SER A 19 20.00 -26.76 -5.83
C SER A 19 18.52 -26.61 -5.50
N ALA A 20 18.09 -27.14 -4.36
CA ALA A 20 16.74 -26.91 -3.91
C ALA A 20 16.58 -25.39 -3.87
N GLU A 21 15.60 -24.88 -4.55
CA GLU A 21 15.26 -23.46 -4.51
C GLU A 21 14.95 -23.10 -3.06
N GLU A 22 15.57 -22.04 -2.57
CA GLU A 22 15.47 -21.62 -1.18
C GLU A 22 14.01 -21.18 -0.92
N SER A 23 13.37 -21.75 0.08
CA SER A 23 11.98 -21.44 0.41
C SER A 23 11.85 -20.01 0.94
N LEU A 24 10.62 -19.45 0.85
CA LEU A 24 10.35 -18.10 1.37
C LEU A 24 10.66 -17.99 2.87
N GLU A 25 10.37 -19.06 3.63
CA GLU A 25 10.68 -19.15 5.05
C GLU A 25 12.18 -19.07 5.33
N GLU A 26 13.00 -19.78 4.53
CA GLU A 26 14.48 -19.78 4.69
C GLU A 26 15.05 -18.39 4.32
N ILE A 27 14.61 -17.80 3.22
CA ILE A 27 15.00 -16.46 2.78
C ILE A 27 14.68 -15.42 3.86
N MET A 28 13.47 -15.44 4.39
CA MET A 28 13.04 -14.49 5.42
C MET A 28 13.73 -14.73 6.75
N ALA A 29 13.99 -15.97 7.14
CA ALA A 29 14.73 -16.29 8.35
C ALA A 29 16.16 -15.76 8.30
N ASP A 30 16.88 -15.99 7.19
CA ASP A 30 18.23 -15.49 6.96
C ASP A 30 18.26 -13.94 6.89
N TYR A 31 17.27 -13.34 6.24
CA TYR A 31 17.12 -11.87 6.22
C TYR A 31 16.98 -11.30 7.63
N MET A 32 16.09 -11.86 8.42
CA MET A 32 15.84 -11.39 9.80
C MET A 32 17.07 -11.58 10.69
N GLU A 33 17.74 -12.73 10.62
CA GLU A 33 18.96 -13.00 11.41
C GLU A 33 20.07 -12.00 11.10
N ARG A 34 20.34 -11.78 9.81
CA ARG A 34 21.39 -10.84 9.37
C ARG A 34 21.15 -9.40 9.78
N ASN A 35 19.88 -9.01 9.94
CA ASN A 35 19.48 -7.62 10.22
C ASN A 35 19.04 -7.41 11.67
N GLY A 36 19.16 -8.41 12.55
CA GLY A 36 18.75 -8.29 13.95
C GLY A 36 17.25 -8.05 14.14
N LEU A 37 16.45 -8.57 13.20
CA LEU A 37 14.98 -8.45 13.24
C LEU A 37 14.39 -9.63 14.02
N GLY A 38 13.33 -9.36 14.77
CA GLY A 38 12.69 -10.39 15.56
C GLY A 38 11.34 -9.94 16.12
N THR A 39 10.76 -10.74 17.01
CA THR A 39 9.43 -10.47 17.58
C THR A 39 9.32 -9.16 18.36
N HIS A 40 10.45 -8.54 18.73
CA HIS A 40 10.45 -7.28 19.46
C HIS A 40 10.28 -6.06 18.54
N ASN A 41 10.77 -6.11 17.30
CA ASN A 41 10.92 -4.95 16.43
C ASN A 41 10.40 -5.14 14.99
N TYR A 42 9.89 -6.33 14.61
CA TYR A 42 9.49 -6.63 13.24
C TYR A 42 8.24 -7.50 13.18
N SER A 43 7.38 -7.21 12.21
CA SER A 43 6.21 -7.99 11.83
C SER A 43 5.99 -7.84 10.32
N VAL A 44 5.67 -8.93 9.66
CA VAL A 44 5.41 -8.96 8.21
C VAL A 44 4.32 -9.94 7.86
N SER A 45 3.49 -9.55 6.88
CA SER A 45 2.53 -10.42 6.21
C SER A 45 2.63 -10.21 4.71
N TYR A 46 2.76 -11.31 3.95
CA TYR A 46 2.84 -11.38 2.49
C TYR A 46 1.75 -12.30 1.96
N TYR A 47 1.16 -11.96 0.82
CA TYR A 47 0.18 -12.79 0.13
C TYR A 47 0.24 -12.57 -1.39
N ASN A 48 0.57 -13.63 -2.16
CA ASN A 48 0.49 -13.63 -3.62
C ASN A 48 -0.97 -13.83 -4.04
N THR A 49 -1.52 -12.91 -4.81
CA THR A 49 -2.95 -12.89 -5.17
C THR A 49 -3.34 -13.91 -6.23
N VAL A 50 -2.36 -14.48 -6.94
CA VAL A 50 -2.56 -15.47 -8.01
C VAL A 50 -2.40 -16.88 -7.49
N THR A 51 -1.27 -17.18 -6.80
CA THR A 51 -0.98 -18.51 -6.30
C THR A 51 -1.63 -18.82 -4.96
N GLY A 52 -1.96 -17.79 -4.18
CA GLY A 52 -2.41 -17.91 -2.80
C GLY A 52 -1.29 -18.20 -1.80
N GLU A 53 -0.03 -18.21 -2.25
CA GLU A 53 1.12 -18.35 -1.36
C GLU A 53 1.14 -17.22 -0.33
N SER A 54 1.45 -17.55 0.92
CA SER A 54 1.46 -16.58 2.00
C SER A 54 2.64 -16.83 2.94
N TYR A 55 3.16 -15.73 3.51
CA TYR A 55 4.14 -15.78 4.57
C TYR A 55 3.74 -14.79 5.68
N ALA A 56 3.91 -15.19 6.92
CA ALA A 56 3.63 -14.34 8.06
C ALA A 56 4.66 -14.58 9.17
N PHE A 57 5.18 -13.49 9.71
CA PHE A 57 6.00 -13.52 10.91
C PHE A 57 5.50 -12.47 11.89
N ASN A 58 5.20 -12.89 13.12
CA ASN A 58 4.75 -12.01 14.21
C ASN A 58 3.47 -11.20 13.86
N ASP A 59 2.68 -11.70 12.90
CA ASP A 59 1.59 -10.99 12.24
C ASP A 59 0.43 -10.59 13.15
N LYS A 60 0.23 -11.31 14.27
CA LYS A 60 -0.82 -11.01 15.27
C LYS A 60 -0.34 -10.09 16.39
N LYS A 61 0.93 -9.68 16.40
CA LYS A 61 1.43 -8.72 17.39
C LYS A 61 0.92 -7.32 17.11
N PHE A 62 0.23 -6.74 18.07
CA PHE A 62 -0.17 -5.34 18.02
C PHE A 62 1.05 -4.42 18.18
N MET A 63 1.25 -3.55 17.19
CA MET A 63 2.33 -2.56 17.14
C MET A 63 1.74 -1.19 16.83
N VAL A 64 2.50 -0.13 17.07
CA VAL A 64 2.10 1.23 16.71
C VAL A 64 1.87 1.28 15.20
N ALA A 65 0.64 1.54 14.79
CA ALA A 65 0.27 1.59 13.37
C ALA A 65 0.80 2.83 12.65
N ALA A 66 1.07 3.89 13.39
CA ALA A 66 1.32 5.21 12.82
C ALA A 66 0.22 5.58 11.81
N SER A 67 0.55 6.07 10.61
CA SER A 67 -0.46 6.50 9.63
C SER A 67 -1.06 5.37 8.78
N THR A 68 -0.71 4.10 9.01
CA THR A 68 -1.32 2.99 8.24
C THR A 68 -2.81 2.79 8.57
N PHE A 69 -3.27 3.25 9.75
CA PHE A 69 -4.70 3.25 10.11
C PHE A 69 -5.59 4.00 9.11
N LYS A 70 -5.00 4.89 8.31
CA LYS A 70 -5.71 5.67 7.28
C LYS A 70 -6.19 4.80 6.12
N LEU A 71 -5.58 3.61 5.92
CA LEU A 71 -6.03 2.65 4.91
C LEU A 71 -7.49 2.20 5.18
N PRO A 72 -7.80 1.47 6.25
CA PRO A 72 -9.18 1.04 6.51
C PRO A 72 -10.13 2.21 6.78
N LEU A 73 -9.65 3.33 7.32
CA LEU A 73 -10.48 4.52 7.53
C LEU A 73 -11.00 5.09 6.20
N ASN A 74 -10.14 5.28 5.20
CA ASN A 74 -10.57 5.78 3.90
C ASN A 74 -11.44 4.76 3.16
N MET A 75 -11.11 3.45 3.22
CA MET A 75 -11.98 2.40 2.67
C MET A 75 -13.42 2.53 3.18
N TYR A 76 -13.59 2.75 4.48
CA TYR A 76 -14.90 2.89 5.11
C TYR A 76 -15.70 4.07 4.55
N TYR A 77 -15.05 5.20 4.33
CA TYR A 77 -15.71 6.37 3.74
C TYR A 77 -16.05 6.17 2.26
N TYR A 78 -15.16 5.57 1.45
CA TYR A 78 -15.49 5.22 0.06
C TYR A 78 -16.67 4.26 -0.04
N GLU A 79 -16.82 3.35 0.91
CA GLU A 79 -18.03 2.51 0.97
C GLU A 79 -19.27 3.29 1.38
N MET A 80 -19.16 4.24 2.30
CA MET A 80 -20.26 5.13 2.65
C MET A 80 -20.72 5.97 1.44
N GLU A 81 -19.78 6.45 0.63
CA GLU A 81 -20.06 7.16 -0.63
C GLU A 81 -20.77 6.23 -1.64
N ARG A 82 -20.22 5.07 -1.90
CA ARG A 82 -20.80 4.05 -2.78
C ARG A 82 -22.23 3.70 -2.37
N ASP A 83 -22.47 3.57 -1.08
CA ASP A 83 -23.76 3.18 -0.53
C ASP A 83 -24.75 4.39 -0.38
N GLY A 84 -24.33 5.59 -0.82
CA GLY A 84 -25.13 6.82 -0.78
C GLY A 84 -25.41 7.33 0.64
N GLN A 85 -24.57 6.99 1.61
CA GLN A 85 -24.67 7.44 2.99
C GLN A 85 -24.06 8.82 3.20
N ILE A 86 -23.09 9.19 2.36
CA ILE A 86 -22.46 10.50 2.35
C ILE A 86 -22.11 10.88 0.90
N GLU A 87 -22.15 12.16 0.58
CA GLU A 87 -21.71 12.65 -0.74
C GLU A 87 -20.21 12.93 -0.72
N SER A 88 -19.51 12.72 -1.84
CA SER A 88 -18.06 12.93 -1.94
C SER A 88 -17.63 14.38 -1.65
N ASP A 89 -18.50 15.35 -1.93
CA ASP A 89 -18.28 16.76 -1.65
C ASP A 89 -18.84 17.24 -0.29
N ALA A 90 -19.34 16.32 0.53
CA ALA A 90 -19.87 16.65 1.86
C ALA A 90 -18.80 17.31 2.73
N LEU A 91 -19.16 18.37 3.44
CA LEU A 91 -18.30 18.98 4.45
C LEU A 91 -18.17 18.02 5.64
N ILE A 92 -16.94 17.73 6.04
CA ILE A 92 -16.63 17.01 7.28
C ILE A 92 -16.29 18.05 8.36
N PRO A 93 -17.20 18.39 9.27
CA PRO A 93 -17.00 19.49 10.22
C PRO A 93 -15.77 19.31 11.10
N GLU A 94 -15.47 18.07 11.52
CA GLU A 94 -14.35 17.72 12.37
C GLU A 94 -13.00 17.85 11.63
N ALA A 95 -12.98 17.72 10.30
CA ALA A 95 -11.82 17.93 9.45
C ALA A 95 -11.75 19.37 8.92
N GLY A 96 -12.87 20.11 8.92
CA GLY A 96 -12.95 21.47 8.38
C GLY A 96 -12.84 21.56 6.85
N VAL A 97 -12.91 20.42 6.15
CA VAL A 97 -12.79 20.32 4.69
C VAL A 97 -13.84 19.37 4.11
N ARG A 98 -13.97 19.36 2.78
CA ARG A 98 -14.82 18.39 2.08
C ARG A 98 -14.18 17.00 2.11
N LEU A 99 -15.00 15.96 1.99
CA LEU A 99 -14.56 14.56 2.04
C LEU A 99 -13.56 14.23 0.94
N ASP A 100 -13.76 14.67 -0.29
CA ASP A 100 -12.84 14.47 -1.41
C ASP A 100 -11.43 15.06 -1.13
N VAL A 101 -11.37 16.23 -0.52
CA VAL A 101 -10.11 16.84 -0.06
C VAL A 101 -9.49 16.02 1.07
N ALA A 102 -10.30 15.59 2.03
CA ALA A 102 -9.81 14.80 3.16
C ALA A 102 -9.22 13.46 2.70
N HIS A 103 -9.85 12.76 1.73
CA HIS A 103 -9.33 11.54 1.12
C HIS A 103 -7.94 11.73 0.52
N LYS A 104 -7.81 12.70 -0.39
CA LYS A 104 -6.54 12.99 -1.04
C LYS A 104 -5.44 13.32 -0.05
N GLU A 105 -5.70 14.23 0.86
CA GLU A 105 -4.73 14.66 1.86
C GLU A 105 -4.37 13.56 2.86
N SER A 106 -5.32 12.72 3.24
CA SER A 106 -5.12 11.56 4.11
C SER A 106 -4.23 10.50 3.45
N LEU A 107 -4.48 10.18 2.19
CA LEU A 107 -3.81 9.09 1.47
C LEU A 107 -2.48 9.53 0.87
N VAL A 108 -2.45 10.63 0.11
CA VAL A 108 -1.24 11.11 -0.59
C VAL A 108 -0.25 11.75 0.39
N ASN A 109 -0.72 12.77 1.14
CA ASN A 109 0.14 13.59 2.00
C ASN A 109 0.19 13.08 3.43
N SER A 110 -0.60 12.07 3.75
CA SER A 110 -0.71 11.52 5.12
C SER A 110 -1.05 12.59 6.16
N ASN A 111 -1.86 13.59 5.78
CA ASN A 111 -2.26 14.67 6.66
C ASN A 111 -3.00 14.13 7.90
N ASN A 112 -2.50 14.47 9.08
CA ASN A 112 -3.06 13.98 10.33
C ASN A 112 -4.33 14.73 10.74
N GLU A 113 -4.39 16.04 10.52
CA GLU A 113 -5.53 16.86 10.91
C GLU A 113 -6.81 16.35 10.24
N TYR A 114 -6.79 16.18 8.92
CA TYR A 114 -7.95 15.71 8.17
C TYR A 114 -8.29 14.25 8.48
N SER A 115 -7.28 13.39 8.60
CA SER A 115 -7.52 11.97 8.94
C SER A 115 -8.10 11.80 10.35
N ILE A 116 -7.66 12.59 11.31
CA ILE A 116 -8.21 12.59 12.66
C ILE A 116 -9.63 13.18 12.65
N GLY A 117 -9.86 14.21 11.81
CA GLY A 117 -11.23 14.74 11.59
C GLY A 117 -12.18 13.69 11.04
N LEU A 118 -11.77 12.92 10.01
CA LEU A 118 -12.54 11.78 9.50
C LEU A 118 -12.86 10.77 10.60
N LEU A 119 -11.85 10.42 11.42
CA LEU A 119 -12.02 9.48 12.52
C LEU A 119 -13.09 9.97 13.52
N TYR A 120 -12.99 11.23 13.98
CA TYR A 120 -13.95 11.78 14.95
C TYR A 120 -15.33 12.06 14.37
N HIS A 121 -15.45 12.21 13.05
CA HIS A 121 -16.75 12.27 12.39
C HIS A 121 -17.54 10.95 12.50
N LEU A 122 -16.87 9.81 12.59
CA LEU A 122 -17.50 8.51 12.88
C LEU A 122 -17.92 8.38 14.35
N GLY A 123 -17.38 9.18 15.23
CA GLY A 123 -17.64 9.15 16.67
C GLY A 123 -16.35 9.22 17.51
N ASP A 124 -16.36 8.64 18.70
CA ASP A 124 -15.17 8.54 19.51
C ASP A 124 -14.21 7.45 18.97
N PHE A 125 -13.01 7.41 19.53
CA PHE A 125 -11.97 6.48 19.07
C PHE A 125 -12.39 5.00 19.13
N PRO A 126 -13.03 4.48 20.21
CA PRO A 126 -13.58 3.13 20.20
C PRO A 126 -14.64 2.89 19.13
N THR A 127 -15.51 3.85 18.86
CA THR A 127 -16.55 3.75 17.82
C THR A 127 -15.91 3.63 16.44
N TYR A 128 -14.94 4.48 16.12
CA TYR A 128 -14.15 4.36 14.89
C TYR A 128 -13.53 2.97 14.76
N LYS A 129 -12.84 2.48 15.81
CA LYS A 129 -12.23 1.15 15.78
C LYS A 129 -13.25 0.04 15.56
N GLN A 130 -14.45 0.18 16.13
CA GLN A 130 -15.53 -0.77 15.89
C GLN A 130 -16.03 -0.74 14.42
N CYS A 131 -16.07 0.43 13.77
CA CYS A 131 -16.40 0.53 12.35
C CYS A 131 -15.37 -0.23 11.48
N MET A 132 -14.09 -0.17 11.84
CA MET A 132 -13.02 -0.85 11.08
C MET A 132 -13.06 -2.37 11.22
N ARG A 133 -13.74 -2.93 12.23
CA ARG A 133 -13.82 -4.37 12.48
C ARG A 133 -14.33 -5.18 11.29
N LYS A 134 -15.18 -4.59 10.45
CA LYS A 134 -15.75 -5.27 9.27
C LYS A 134 -14.69 -5.77 8.27
N TYR A 135 -13.49 -5.20 8.26
CA TYR A 135 -12.41 -5.57 7.36
C TYR A 135 -11.51 -6.69 7.90
N PHE A 136 -11.67 -7.10 9.17
CA PHE A 136 -10.73 -7.98 9.84
C PHE A 136 -11.38 -9.32 10.18
N THR A 137 -10.69 -10.41 9.81
CA THR A 137 -11.14 -11.78 10.07
C THR A 137 -10.74 -12.26 11.47
N MET A 138 -9.81 -11.54 12.14
CA MET A 138 -9.33 -11.91 13.48
C MET A 138 -10.51 -12.00 14.48
N PRO A 139 -10.66 -13.11 15.22
CA PRO A 139 -11.70 -13.26 16.24
C PRO A 139 -11.59 -12.21 17.35
N ASP A 140 -12.71 -11.83 17.97
CA ASP A 140 -12.76 -10.78 18.99
C ASP A 140 -11.92 -11.11 20.24
N ASP A 141 -11.80 -12.39 20.58
CA ASP A 141 -11.02 -12.88 21.72
C ASP A 141 -9.50 -12.90 21.46
N GLU A 142 -9.07 -12.74 20.20
CA GLU A 142 -7.67 -12.58 19.83
C GLU A 142 -7.26 -11.08 19.71
N ILE A 143 -8.22 -10.16 19.77
CA ILE A 143 -7.93 -8.73 19.66
C ILE A 143 -7.54 -8.16 21.01
N ASP A 144 -6.29 -7.70 21.10
CA ASP A 144 -5.79 -7.02 22.28
C ASP A 144 -6.60 -5.73 22.55
N TYR A 145 -6.86 -5.46 23.83
CA TYR A 145 -7.55 -4.24 24.25
C TYR A 145 -6.87 -2.96 23.72
N ILE A 146 -5.55 -2.99 23.53
CA ILE A 146 -4.79 -1.84 23.00
C ILE A 146 -5.29 -1.38 21.64
N TYR A 147 -5.87 -2.26 20.84
CA TYR A 147 -6.50 -1.91 19.56
C TYR A 147 -7.60 -0.86 19.74
N TYR A 148 -8.46 -1.02 20.80
CA TYR A 148 -9.55 -0.09 21.07
C TYR A 148 -9.11 1.15 21.88
N ALA A 149 -7.97 1.07 22.55
CA ALA A 149 -7.48 2.12 23.45
C ALA A 149 -6.55 3.12 22.75
N ASP A 150 -5.82 2.68 21.70
CA ASP A 150 -4.80 3.50 21.05
C ASP A 150 -4.60 3.06 19.59
N ASN A 151 -3.72 3.78 18.87
CA ASN A 151 -3.44 3.55 17.45
C ASN A 151 -2.50 2.34 17.24
N TYR A 152 -2.94 1.17 17.70
CA TYR A 152 -2.28 -0.12 17.51
C TYR A 152 -3.09 -0.99 16.55
N TYR A 153 -2.37 -1.65 15.64
CA TYR A 153 -2.86 -2.67 14.72
C TYR A 153 -1.80 -3.77 14.61
N CYS A 154 -2.12 -4.85 13.93
CA CYS A 154 -1.16 -5.88 13.56
C CYS A 154 -1.15 -6.08 12.05
N THR A 155 -0.08 -6.68 11.50
CA THR A 155 0.03 -6.90 10.04
C THR A 155 -1.01 -7.87 9.52
N HIS A 156 -1.54 -8.79 10.36
CA HIS A 156 -2.67 -9.64 10.04
C HIS A 156 -3.92 -8.83 9.67
N MET A 157 -4.31 -7.87 10.52
CA MET A 157 -5.46 -6.99 10.24
C MET A 157 -5.24 -6.16 8.97
N MET A 158 -4.02 -5.66 8.75
CA MET A 158 -3.73 -4.90 7.55
C MET A 158 -3.75 -5.75 6.29
N MET A 159 -3.31 -7.02 6.40
CA MET A 159 -3.43 -7.99 5.30
C MET A 159 -4.89 -8.27 4.96
N ASP A 160 -5.75 -8.44 5.96
CA ASP A 160 -7.19 -8.61 5.75
C ASP A 160 -7.81 -7.40 5.01
N ALA A 161 -7.47 -6.18 5.45
CA ALA A 161 -7.92 -4.95 4.78
C ALA A 161 -7.39 -4.84 3.35
N LEU A 162 -6.12 -5.18 3.10
CA LEU A 162 -5.54 -5.19 1.76
C LEU A 162 -6.20 -6.23 0.85
N ARG A 163 -6.50 -7.42 1.36
CA ARG A 163 -7.23 -8.46 0.61
C ARG A 163 -8.62 -7.96 0.22
N TYR A 164 -9.34 -7.39 1.17
CA TYR A 164 -10.64 -6.79 0.89
C TYR A 164 -10.55 -5.70 -0.18
N LEU A 165 -9.59 -4.77 -0.06
CA LEU A 165 -9.34 -3.72 -1.04
C LEU A 165 -9.02 -4.30 -2.43
N TYR A 166 -8.12 -5.30 -2.50
CA TYR A 166 -7.72 -5.91 -3.77
C TYR A 166 -8.86 -6.68 -4.45
N GLU A 167 -9.62 -7.46 -3.68
CA GLU A 167 -10.76 -8.24 -4.19
C GLU A 167 -11.90 -7.33 -4.69
N ASN A 168 -12.02 -6.11 -4.13
CA ASN A 168 -13.06 -5.13 -4.46
C ASN A 168 -12.49 -3.86 -5.11
N GLN A 169 -11.31 -3.91 -5.75
CA GLN A 169 -10.61 -2.73 -6.27
C GLN A 169 -11.45 -1.87 -7.24
N GLY A 170 -12.45 -2.45 -7.87
CA GLY A 170 -13.40 -1.71 -8.70
C GLY A 170 -14.27 -0.70 -7.94
N ASP A 171 -14.41 -0.86 -6.61
CA ASP A 171 -15.13 0.06 -5.73
C ASP A 171 -14.23 1.19 -5.21
N PHE A 172 -12.90 1.08 -5.39
CA PHE A 172 -11.89 1.97 -4.80
C PHE A 172 -10.91 2.58 -5.82
N PRO A 173 -11.32 2.93 -7.07
CA PRO A 173 -10.38 3.35 -8.10
C PRO A 173 -9.60 4.61 -7.69
N GLU A 174 -10.27 5.64 -7.18
CA GLU A 174 -9.64 6.89 -6.76
C GLU A 174 -8.72 6.68 -5.55
N MET A 175 -9.14 5.86 -4.58
CA MET A 175 -8.32 5.51 -3.43
C MET A 175 -6.99 4.87 -3.84
N LEU A 176 -7.05 3.90 -4.76
CA LEU A 176 -5.85 3.24 -5.29
C LEU A 176 -4.96 4.23 -6.04
N ASP A 177 -5.53 5.15 -6.82
CA ASP A 177 -4.77 6.20 -7.50
C ASP A 177 -4.06 7.14 -6.51
N TYR A 178 -4.69 7.51 -5.41
CA TYR A 178 -4.04 8.29 -4.35
C TYR A 178 -2.94 7.50 -3.64
N MET A 179 -3.14 6.22 -3.36
CA MET A 179 -2.12 5.34 -2.79
C MET A 179 -0.91 5.19 -3.73
N LYS A 180 -1.10 5.13 -5.05
CA LYS A 180 -0.02 5.12 -6.04
C LYS A 180 0.78 6.43 -6.05
N GLN A 181 0.16 7.56 -5.79
CA GLN A 181 0.80 8.87 -5.72
C GLN A 181 1.57 9.11 -4.40
N ALA A 182 1.26 8.37 -3.34
CA ALA A 182 1.84 8.58 -2.02
C ALA A 182 3.36 8.34 -2.01
N GLN A 183 4.12 9.27 -1.39
CA GLN A 183 5.56 9.16 -1.07
C GLN A 183 6.44 8.51 -2.16
N PRO A 184 6.55 9.09 -3.35
CA PRO A 184 7.39 8.54 -4.40
C PRO A 184 8.85 8.43 -3.93
N GLY A 185 9.46 7.26 -4.17
CA GLY A 185 10.86 6.98 -3.82
C GLY A 185 11.13 6.76 -2.32
N GLN A 186 10.09 6.53 -1.51
CA GLN A 186 10.24 6.23 -0.08
C GLN A 186 9.50 4.94 0.29
N TYR A 187 9.82 4.34 1.44
CA TYR A 187 9.19 3.14 1.97
C TYR A 187 9.19 2.00 0.94
N PHE A 188 8.08 1.32 0.65
CA PHE A 188 8.03 0.28 -0.38
C PHE A 188 8.55 0.77 -1.73
N LYS A 189 8.20 1.99 -2.13
CA LYS A 189 8.63 2.59 -3.40
C LYS A 189 10.14 2.91 -3.47
N ALA A 190 10.84 2.92 -2.35
CA ALA A 190 12.31 3.00 -2.36
C ALA A 190 12.95 1.65 -2.68
N GLY A 191 12.30 0.54 -2.30
CA GLY A 191 12.77 -0.82 -2.57
C GLY A 191 12.27 -1.40 -3.89
N VAL A 192 11.16 -0.89 -4.41
CA VAL A 192 10.48 -1.40 -5.61
C VAL A 192 10.31 -0.25 -6.59
N THR A 193 11.20 -0.17 -7.58
CA THR A 193 11.26 0.92 -8.56
C THR A 193 10.76 0.52 -9.95
N GLU A 194 10.71 -0.78 -10.24
CA GLU A 194 10.35 -1.35 -11.53
C GLU A 194 8.84 -1.62 -11.67
N TYR A 195 8.13 -1.66 -10.56
CA TYR A 195 6.70 -1.98 -10.51
C TYR A 195 5.91 -0.86 -9.86
N GLU A 196 4.63 -0.76 -10.24
CA GLU A 196 3.70 0.16 -9.59
C GLU A 196 3.37 -0.34 -8.18
N VAL A 197 3.32 0.59 -7.23
CA VAL A 197 3.03 0.32 -5.82
C VAL A 197 1.93 1.25 -5.34
N ALA A 198 0.82 0.69 -4.87
CA ALA A 198 -0.22 1.41 -4.15
C ALA A 198 -0.06 1.14 -2.64
N ASN A 199 0.43 2.12 -1.88
CA ASN A 199 0.76 1.92 -0.47
C ASN A 199 0.26 3.02 0.45
N LYS A 200 0.10 2.67 1.73
CA LYS A 200 -0.08 3.62 2.82
C LYS A 200 0.99 3.41 3.88
N TYR A 201 1.93 4.34 3.91
CA TYR A 201 3.02 4.36 4.88
C TYR A 201 2.60 4.96 6.22
N GLY A 202 3.40 4.68 7.26
CA GLY A 202 3.28 5.28 8.59
C GLY A 202 4.63 5.46 9.26
N TRP A 203 4.81 6.61 9.90
CA TRP A 203 6.00 6.91 10.70
C TRP A 203 5.60 7.61 12.00
N PHE A 204 6.06 7.10 13.14
CA PHE A 204 5.84 7.71 14.45
C PHE A 204 6.76 7.08 15.51
N GLU A 205 7.56 7.87 16.22
CA GLU A 205 8.36 7.47 17.40
C GLU A 205 9.10 6.12 17.23
N GLY A 206 9.86 5.97 16.16
CA GLY A 206 10.62 4.74 15.85
C GLY A 206 9.82 3.67 15.11
N ALA A 207 8.49 3.76 15.05
CA ALA A 207 7.69 2.94 14.16
C ALA A 207 7.83 3.42 12.72
N VAL A 208 8.23 2.52 11.81
CA VAL A 208 8.26 2.75 10.36
C VAL A 208 7.53 1.59 9.71
N ASN A 209 6.39 1.88 9.12
CA ASN A 209 5.46 0.88 8.62
C ASN A 209 5.07 1.18 7.18
N ASP A 210 4.73 0.15 6.42
CA ASP A 210 4.07 0.32 5.14
C ASP A 210 3.15 -0.86 4.86
N VAL A 211 2.04 -0.59 4.17
CA VAL A 211 1.04 -1.58 3.78
C VAL A 211 0.55 -1.26 2.38
N GLY A 212 0.49 -2.25 1.49
CA GLY A 212 0.11 -1.96 0.11
C GLY A 212 0.08 -3.15 -0.82
N ILE A 213 -0.17 -2.83 -2.08
CA ILE A 213 -0.25 -3.73 -3.23
C ILE A 213 0.94 -3.41 -4.13
N ILE A 214 1.71 -4.43 -4.48
CA ILE A 214 2.80 -4.35 -5.44
C ILE A 214 2.37 -5.08 -6.71
N TYR A 215 2.29 -4.35 -7.83
CA TYR A 215 1.72 -4.81 -9.11
C TYR A 215 2.82 -5.40 -10.01
N THR A 216 3.35 -6.56 -9.61
CA THR A 216 4.17 -7.41 -10.48
C THR A 216 3.27 -8.15 -11.48
N GLU A 217 3.82 -9.05 -12.30
CA GLU A 217 3.05 -9.94 -13.16
C GLU A 217 2.05 -10.80 -12.36
N GLU A 218 2.42 -11.21 -11.15
CA GLU A 218 1.54 -11.80 -10.15
C GLU A 218 1.45 -10.84 -8.96
N PRO A 219 0.48 -9.92 -8.92
CA PRO A 219 0.39 -8.94 -7.87
C PRO A 219 0.36 -9.57 -6.48
N PHE A 220 1.03 -8.94 -5.53
CA PHE A 220 1.02 -9.40 -4.16
C PHE A 220 0.75 -8.27 -3.16
N LEU A 221 0.23 -8.66 -2.01
CA LEU A 221 -0.09 -7.79 -0.89
C LEU A 221 1.01 -7.90 0.15
N LEU A 222 1.38 -6.76 0.73
CA LEU A 222 2.44 -6.70 1.71
C LEU A 222 2.07 -5.74 2.85
N ALA A 223 2.26 -6.21 4.09
CA ALA A 223 2.17 -5.38 5.29
C ALA A 223 3.44 -5.57 6.12
N VAL A 224 4.15 -4.50 6.42
CA VAL A 224 5.39 -4.50 7.20
C VAL A 224 5.27 -3.48 8.32
N TYR A 225 5.46 -3.93 9.56
CA TYR A 225 5.51 -3.10 10.75
C TYR A 225 6.87 -3.24 11.43
N THR A 226 7.49 -2.11 11.76
CA THR A 226 8.78 -2.10 12.46
C THR A 226 8.73 -1.15 13.66
N GLN A 227 9.62 -1.41 14.62
CA GLN A 227 9.86 -0.54 15.76
C GLN A 227 11.36 -0.46 16.01
N ASP A 228 11.95 0.74 15.93
CA ASP A 228 13.37 0.99 16.13
C ASP A 228 14.32 0.09 15.29
N ALA A 229 13.84 -0.34 14.12
CA ALA A 229 14.59 -1.24 13.23
C ALA A 229 15.35 -0.51 12.11
N GLY A 230 15.09 0.79 11.93
CA GLY A 230 15.63 1.62 10.85
C GLY A 230 14.72 1.73 9.63
N ASP A 231 14.71 2.91 9.02
CA ASP A 231 13.78 3.27 7.94
C ASP A 231 13.96 2.40 6.68
N TRP A 232 15.16 1.88 6.45
CA TRP A 232 15.51 1.06 5.29
C TRP A 232 14.88 -0.34 5.32
N VAL A 233 14.51 -0.87 6.50
CA VAL A 233 13.99 -2.25 6.66
C VAL A 233 12.72 -2.45 5.83
N VAL A 234 11.84 -1.47 5.82
CA VAL A 234 10.57 -1.54 5.09
C VAL A 234 10.81 -1.63 3.57
N ALA A 235 11.71 -0.78 3.05
CA ALA A 235 12.08 -0.79 1.64
C ALA A 235 12.80 -2.08 1.23
N ASP A 236 13.72 -2.55 2.07
CA ASP A 236 14.52 -3.74 1.80
C ASP A 236 13.66 -5.02 1.87
N THR A 237 12.70 -5.08 2.79
CA THR A 237 11.70 -6.16 2.83
C THR A 237 10.85 -6.20 1.55
N ALA A 238 10.38 -5.04 1.09
CA ALA A 238 9.59 -4.95 -0.14
C ALA A 238 10.40 -5.41 -1.35
N ARG A 239 11.66 -4.97 -1.48
CA ARG A 239 12.58 -5.42 -2.54
C ARG A 239 12.79 -6.93 -2.49
N LEU A 240 13.13 -7.49 -1.32
CA LEU A 240 13.38 -8.91 -1.14
C LEU A 240 12.19 -9.77 -1.57
N LEU A 241 10.99 -9.39 -1.15
CA LEU A 241 9.75 -10.11 -1.48
C LEU A 241 9.33 -9.91 -2.95
N THR A 242 9.63 -8.75 -3.55
CA THR A 242 9.45 -8.54 -4.99
C THR A 242 10.40 -9.45 -5.78
N ASP A 243 11.69 -9.49 -5.42
CA ASP A 243 12.68 -10.38 -6.06
C ASP A 243 12.29 -11.85 -5.93
N TYR A 244 11.73 -12.26 -4.79
CA TYR A 244 11.20 -13.60 -4.58
C TYR A 244 9.99 -13.88 -5.48
N ASN A 245 8.99 -13.00 -5.46
CA ASN A 245 7.76 -13.14 -6.24
C ASN A 245 8.06 -13.28 -7.74
N VAL A 246 8.90 -12.39 -8.29
CA VAL A 246 9.24 -12.39 -9.72
C VAL A 246 10.05 -13.63 -10.14
N ARG A 247 10.92 -14.16 -9.26
CA ARG A 247 11.64 -15.40 -9.55
C ARG A 247 10.77 -16.63 -9.57
N ASN A 248 9.66 -16.62 -8.83
CA ASN A 248 8.77 -17.76 -8.64
C ASN A 248 7.43 -17.60 -9.37
N LEU A 249 7.41 -16.79 -10.45
CA LEU A 249 6.22 -16.64 -11.29
C LEU A 249 5.73 -18.00 -11.79
N THR A 250 4.42 -18.20 -11.73
CA THR A 250 3.77 -19.38 -12.29
C THR A 250 4.04 -19.44 -13.80
N PRO A 251 4.59 -20.56 -14.35
CA PRO A 251 4.73 -20.67 -15.78
C PRO A 251 3.38 -20.47 -16.47
N PRO A 252 3.30 -19.74 -17.60
CA PRO A 252 2.06 -19.59 -18.32
C PRO A 252 1.49 -20.96 -18.66
N GLU A 253 0.19 -21.13 -18.45
CA GLU A 253 -0.51 -22.35 -18.84
C GLU A 253 -0.20 -22.62 -20.32
N PRO A 254 0.21 -23.83 -20.73
CA PRO A 254 0.50 -24.12 -22.13
C PRO A 254 -0.75 -23.76 -22.93
N GLU A 255 -0.61 -22.86 -23.91
CA GLU A 255 -1.69 -22.60 -24.85
C GLU A 255 -2.14 -23.95 -25.41
N GLU A 256 -3.39 -24.35 -25.18
CA GLU A 256 -3.96 -25.53 -25.83
C GLU A 256 -3.83 -25.30 -27.33
N GLU A 257 -2.90 -26.04 -27.97
CA GLU A 257 -2.82 -26.02 -29.43
C GLU A 257 -4.21 -26.35 -29.94
N PRO A 258 -4.82 -25.50 -30.81
CA PRO A 258 -6.13 -25.75 -31.32
C PRO A 258 -6.12 -27.15 -31.94
N GLU A 259 -6.97 -28.07 -31.43
CA GLU A 259 -7.15 -29.39 -32.01
C GLU A 259 -7.42 -29.21 -33.52
N ILE A 260 -6.40 -29.51 -34.32
CA ILE A 260 -6.57 -29.57 -35.78
C ILE A 260 -7.50 -30.74 -36.03
N SER A 261 -8.80 -30.49 -36.09
CA SER A 261 -9.75 -31.51 -36.48
C SER A 261 -9.41 -31.91 -37.91
N GLU A 262 -8.80 -33.08 -38.05
CA GLU A 262 -8.59 -33.70 -39.36
C GLU A 262 -9.90 -33.80 -40.13
N GLY A 263 -9.96 -33.09 -41.25
CA GLY A 263 -10.68 -33.54 -42.39
C GLY A 263 -12.18 -33.34 -42.47
N LYS A 264 -12.60 -32.18 -42.94
CA LYS A 264 -13.62 -32.19 -43.98
C LYS A 264 -13.07 -31.44 -45.19
N HIS A 265 -12.86 -32.17 -46.28
CA HIS A 265 -12.67 -31.63 -47.63
C HIS A 265 -13.82 -30.67 -47.91
N LEU A 266 -13.61 -29.38 -47.75
CA LEU A 266 -14.50 -28.35 -48.29
C LEU A 266 -14.10 -28.11 -49.72
N THR A 267 -14.97 -28.56 -50.63
CA THR A 267 -14.92 -28.19 -52.06
C THR A 267 -15.26 -26.69 -52.11
N LEU A 268 -14.28 -25.88 -52.45
CA LEU A 268 -14.49 -24.45 -52.68
C LEU A 268 -15.28 -24.30 -54.01
N GLU A 269 -16.56 -24.00 -53.94
CA GLU A 269 -17.30 -23.38 -55.01
C GLU A 269 -16.91 -21.89 -55.05
N LEU A 270 -16.30 -21.48 -56.18
CA LEU A 270 -15.99 -20.10 -56.45
C LEU A 270 -17.29 -19.33 -56.68
N VAL A 271 -17.71 -18.54 -55.72
CA VAL A 271 -18.74 -17.53 -55.84
C VAL A 271 -18.06 -16.28 -56.46
N PRO A 272 -18.61 -15.67 -57.54
CA PRO A 272 -18.04 -14.43 -58.07
C PRO A 272 -18.13 -13.31 -57.04
N VAL A 273 -17.03 -12.65 -56.81
CA VAL A 273 -16.98 -11.42 -56.00
C VAL A 273 -17.58 -10.30 -56.84
N GLU A 274 -18.72 -9.76 -56.42
CA GLU A 274 -19.17 -8.43 -56.88
C GLU A 274 -18.21 -7.40 -56.24
N GLU A 275 -17.61 -6.56 -57.09
CA GLU A 275 -16.82 -5.40 -56.64
C GLU A 275 -17.78 -4.42 -55.95
N GLU A 276 -17.68 -4.33 -54.60
CA GLU A 276 -18.25 -3.20 -53.86
C GLU A 276 -17.39 -1.96 -54.14
N GLU A 277 -18.03 -0.93 -54.72
CA GLU A 277 -17.42 0.41 -54.87
C GLU A 277 -17.10 0.98 -53.51
N GLU A 278 -15.83 1.39 -53.31
CA GLU A 278 -15.38 2.10 -52.12
C GLU A 278 -16.20 3.41 -51.94
N PRO A 279 -16.68 3.71 -50.71
CA PRO A 279 -17.35 4.98 -50.45
C PRO A 279 -16.34 6.13 -50.58
N VAL A 280 -16.67 7.11 -51.39
CA VAL A 280 -15.93 8.37 -51.54
C VAL A 280 -15.95 9.09 -50.19
N GLU A 281 -14.78 9.28 -49.58
CA GLU A 281 -14.63 10.12 -48.42
C GLU A 281 -15.00 11.56 -48.75
N GLU A 282 -16.00 12.10 -48.05
CA GLU A 282 -16.29 13.54 -48.05
C GLU A 282 -15.13 14.28 -47.36
N PRO A 283 -14.71 15.45 -47.86
CA PRO A 283 -13.62 16.20 -47.26
C PRO A 283 -14.03 16.70 -45.85
N VAL A 284 -13.21 16.33 -44.85
CA VAL A 284 -13.30 16.85 -43.48
C VAL A 284 -13.11 18.38 -43.54
N PRO A 285 -13.99 19.18 -42.89
CA PRO A 285 -13.78 20.63 -42.75
C PRO A 285 -12.48 20.91 -42.04
N GLU A 286 -11.63 21.81 -42.58
CA GLU A 286 -10.47 22.37 -41.88
C GLU A 286 -10.96 23.05 -40.59
N GLU A 287 -10.54 22.54 -39.44
CA GLU A 287 -10.67 23.24 -38.14
C GLU A 287 -9.86 24.54 -38.21
N GLU A 288 -10.50 25.66 -37.90
CA GLU A 288 -9.82 26.93 -37.71
C GLU A 288 -8.85 26.77 -36.49
N PRO A 289 -7.62 27.32 -36.57
CA PRO A 289 -6.67 27.21 -35.49
C PRO A 289 -7.20 27.92 -34.23
N GLU A 290 -7.20 27.18 -33.11
CA GLU A 290 -7.49 27.75 -31.78
C GLU A 290 -6.60 28.99 -31.52
N PRO A 291 -7.14 30.05 -30.95
CA PRO A 291 -6.34 31.24 -30.58
C PRO A 291 -5.31 30.83 -29.51
N ALA A 292 -4.08 31.29 -29.72
CA ALA A 292 -2.97 31.10 -28.80
C ALA A 292 -3.37 31.52 -27.36
N PRO A 293 -2.97 30.77 -26.31
CA PRO A 293 -3.28 31.14 -24.95
C PRO A 293 -2.72 32.51 -24.60
N GLU A 294 -3.60 33.36 -24.08
CA GLU A 294 -3.26 34.69 -23.57
C GLU A 294 -2.25 34.54 -22.43
N VAL A 295 -1.04 35.02 -22.62
CA VAL A 295 0.01 35.07 -21.60
C VAL A 295 -0.45 36.06 -20.53
N LEU A 296 -0.93 35.55 -19.41
CA LEU A 296 -1.17 36.36 -18.21
C LEU A 296 0.17 36.93 -17.74
N PRO A 297 0.24 38.19 -17.32
CA PRO A 297 1.46 38.78 -16.79
C PRO A 297 1.88 38.02 -15.53
N GLU A 298 3.16 37.63 -15.45
CA GLU A 298 3.78 37.05 -14.25
C GLU A 298 3.55 37.99 -13.06
N GLU A 299 2.88 37.47 -12.02
CA GLU A 299 2.85 38.18 -10.74
C GLU A 299 4.30 38.28 -10.20
N PRO A 300 4.69 39.43 -9.64
CA PRO A 300 6.02 39.61 -9.09
C PRO A 300 6.23 38.61 -7.94
N GLU A 301 7.33 37.84 -7.98
CA GLU A 301 7.76 36.99 -6.88
C GLU A 301 7.66 37.74 -5.56
N SER A 302 6.74 37.31 -4.67
CA SER A 302 6.61 37.87 -3.34
C SER A 302 7.93 37.62 -2.61
N ALA A 303 8.61 38.69 -2.21
CA ALA A 303 9.82 38.60 -1.41
C ALA A 303 9.53 37.75 -0.17
N PHE A 304 10.19 36.59 -0.10
CA PHE A 304 10.06 35.68 1.02
C PHE A 304 10.52 36.36 2.32
N GLU A 305 9.56 36.69 3.20
CA GLU A 305 9.84 37.45 4.41
C GLU A 305 10.36 36.53 5.53
N TRP A 306 11.66 36.49 5.72
CA TRP A 306 12.36 35.68 6.73
C TRP A 306 11.85 35.86 8.17
N TRP A 307 11.18 36.96 8.48
CA TRP A 307 10.59 37.18 9.79
C TRP A 307 9.43 36.21 10.10
N MET A 308 8.68 35.73 9.09
CA MET A 308 7.63 34.71 9.27
C MET A 308 8.21 33.38 9.69
N VAL A 309 9.40 33.01 9.18
CA VAL A 309 10.11 31.79 9.61
C VAL A 309 10.57 31.93 11.07
N ALA A 310 11.04 33.11 11.46
CA ALA A 310 11.45 33.37 12.84
C ALA A 310 10.27 33.31 13.83
N VAL A 311 9.09 33.80 13.43
CA VAL A 311 7.85 33.70 14.23
C VAL A 311 7.38 32.25 14.33
N ALA A 312 7.39 31.50 13.22
CA ALA A 312 7.03 30.09 13.21
C ALA A 312 7.96 29.25 14.11
N LEU A 313 9.27 29.51 14.07
CA LEU A 313 10.25 28.87 14.98
C LEU A 313 10.02 29.25 16.45
N ALA A 314 9.69 30.50 16.73
CA ALA A 314 9.41 30.94 18.11
C ALA A 314 8.11 30.31 18.65
N VAL A 315 7.08 30.19 17.84
CA VAL A 315 5.82 29.50 18.20
C VAL A 315 6.07 28.00 18.38
N PHE A 316 6.91 27.39 17.55
CA PHE A 316 7.28 25.98 17.69
C PHE A 316 8.06 25.70 19.00
N VAL A 317 9.02 26.56 19.35
CA VAL A 317 9.80 26.42 20.60
C VAL A 317 8.96 26.69 21.84
N LEU A 318 8.04 27.65 21.81
CA LEU A 318 7.16 27.99 22.92
C LEU A 318 5.95 27.04 23.01
N GLY A 319 5.44 26.56 21.89
CA GLY A 319 4.32 25.60 21.81
C GLY A 319 4.74 24.17 22.15
N GLY A 320 5.95 23.75 21.77
CA GLY A 320 6.46 22.39 22.04
C GLY A 320 6.58 22.06 23.52
N GLY A 321 6.92 23.05 24.37
CA GLY A 321 6.97 22.89 25.82
C GLY A 321 5.59 22.66 26.46
N ALA A 322 4.56 23.31 25.94
CA ALA A 322 3.18 23.18 26.44
C ALA A 322 2.52 21.87 25.98
N THR A 323 2.82 21.41 24.76
CA THR A 323 2.22 20.17 24.22
C THR A 323 2.69 18.92 24.97
N VAL A 324 3.95 18.87 25.41
CA VAL A 324 4.47 17.73 26.20
C VAL A 324 3.81 17.62 27.57
N LEU A 325 3.34 18.74 28.16
CA LEU A 325 2.64 18.75 29.44
C LEU A 325 1.19 18.30 29.35
N ILE A 326 0.52 18.56 28.21
CA ILE A 326 -0.88 18.22 28.00
C ILE A 326 -1.09 16.71 27.74
N PHE A 327 -0.10 16.02 27.15
CA PHE A 327 -0.24 14.61 26.79
C PHE A 327 0.33 13.61 27.82
N ASN A 328 0.82 14.06 28.99
CA ASN A 328 1.25 13.15 30.05
C ASN A 328 0.62 13.48 31.41
N PRO A 329 -0.58 12.95 31.71
CA PRO A 329 -1.31 13.26 32.95
C PRO A 329 -0.52 12.94 34.22
N LYS A 330 0.39 11.98 34.20
CA LYS A 330 1.25 11.65 35.38
C LYS A 330 2.32 12.71 35.65
N ARG A 331 2.74 13.46 34.62
CA ARG A 331 3.68 14.59 34.84
C ARG A 331 2.96 15.83 35.33
N LEU A 332 1.71 16.04 34.88
CA LEU A 332 0.88 17.13 35.36
C LEU A 332 0.57 16.95 36.89
N GLU A 333 0.21 15.73 37.29
CA GLU A 333 -0.07 15.40 38.68
C GLU A 333 1.16 15.59 39.60
N LYS A 334 2.34 15.32 39.07
CA LYS A 334 3.60 15.57 39.80
C LYS A 334 3.91 17.06 39.90
N ALA A 335 3.75 17.84 38.84
CA ALA A 335 3.98 19.28 38.83
C ALA A 335 3.02 20.01 39.79
N LEU A 336 1.75 19.58 39.88
CA LEU A 336 0.76 20.15 40.80
C LEU A 336 1.05 19.81 42.26
N LYS A 337 1.66 18.64 42.56
CA LYS A 337 2.08 18.30 43.92
C LYS A 337 3.32 19.05 44.40
N ASP A 338 4.23 19.33 43.47
CA ASP A 338 5.45 20.09 43.78
C ASP A 338 5.13 21.60 44.03
N GLU A 339 4.02 22.14 43.52
CA GLU A 339 3.53 23.51 43.83
C GLU A 339 2.73 23.63 45.13
N GLU A 340 2.21 22.53 45.70
CA GLU A 340 1.54 22.54 47.00
C GLU A 340 2.52 22.42 48.21
N GLU A 341 3.79 22.09 47.95
CA GLU A 341 4.83 21.97 49.00
C GLU A 341 5.76 23.19 49.09
N GLU A 342 5.64 24.22 48.20
CA GLU A 342 6.29 25.53 48.34
C GLU A 342 5.31 26.59 48.89
#